data_a7c6ed7829eb086417dfb8c1ec0d8d68
#
_entry.id   a7c6ed7829eb086417dfb8c1ec0d8d68
#
_cell.length_a   1.000
_cell.length_b   1.000
_cell.length_c   1.000
_cell.angle_alpha   90.00
_cell.angle_beta   90.00
_cell.angle_gamma   90.00
#
_symmetry.space_group_name_H-M   'P 1'
#
loop_
_entity.id
_entity.type
_entity.pdbx_description
1 polymer ?
#
loop_
_entity_poly.entity_id
_entity_poly.type
_entity_poly.pdbx_seq_one_letter_code
_entity_poly.pdbx_strand_id
1 'polypeptide(L)'
;MNEPICASASRLRGLRVLIVEDSWHIASTVESLLERVGMVIVGAAATVSDAERFAHERGPKVAVVDIKLRDGMAYGLIHRLHDLGVRVVVVTAFDALATPLVKAAAIVRKPFSRDELLAALARAA
;
A
#
# COMPACT_ATOMS: atom_id res chain seq x y z
N MET A 1 10.93 25.64 5.18
CA MET A 1 10.82 24.80 5.35
C MET A 1 10.73 23.79 4.67
N ASN A 2 11.16 23.01 4.43
CA ASN A 2 10.96 22.11 3.77
C ASN A 2 10.38 21.17 4.27
N GLU A 3 9.63 21.00 4.00
CA GLU A 3 8.80 20.12 4.65
C GLU A 3 9.00 18.71 4.25
N PRO A 4 9.06 17.75 5.19
CA PRO A 4 9.12 16.34 4.85
C PRO A 4 7.98 15.91 3.94
N ILE A 5 6.82 16.53 4.08
CA ILE A 5 5.68 16.20 3.26
C ILE A 5 5.91 16.57 1.80
N CYS A 6 6.55 17.71 1.56
CA CYS A 6 6.85 18.11 0.20
C CYS A 6 7.87 17.16 -0.45
N ALA A 7 8.85 16.72 0.31
CA ALA A 7 9.83 15.76 -0.17
C ALA A 7 9.18 14.41 -0.47
N SER A 8 8.27 13.95 0.40
CA SER A 8 7.56 12.71 0.19
C SER A 8 6.70 12.76 -1.06
N ALA A 9 5.95 13.86 -1.24
CA ALA A 9 5.11 14.02 -2.41
C ALA A 9 5.92 14.04 -3.69
N SER A 10 7.10 14.66 -3.66
CA SER A 10 7.98 14.70 -4.82
C SER A 10 8.43 13.30 -5.25
N ARG A 11 8.76 12.44 -4.28
CA ARG A 11 9.16 11.06 -4.57
C ARG A 11 8.01 10.23 -5.14
N LEU A 12 6.79 10.53 -4.72
CA LEU A 12 5.64 9.72 -5.06
C LEU A 12 4.99 10.10 -6.38
N ARG A 13 5.27 11.29 -6.88
CA ARG A 13 4.61 11.78 -8.10
C ARG A 13 4.89 10.84 -9.28
N GLY A 14 3.82 10.39 -9.92
CA GLY A 14 3.90 9.50 -11.07
C GLY A 14 4.14 8.04 -10.73
N LEU A 15 4.33 7.72 -9.46
CA LEU A 15 4.58 6.34 -9.06
C LEU A 15 3.28 5.54 -9.10
N ARG A 16 3.34 4.35 -9.69
CA ARG A 16 2.17 3.49 -9.87
C ARG A 16 1.92 2.70 -8.59
N VAL A 17 0.70 2.81 -8.05
CA VAL A 17 0.36 2.19 -6.76
C VAL A 17 -0.88 1.32 -6.89
N LEU A 18 -0.83 0.16 -6.25
CA LEU A 18 -1.96 -0.75 -6.09
C LEU A 18 -2.45 -0.62 -4.65
N ILE A 19 -3.77 -0.45 -4.48
CA ILE A 19 -4.39 -0.40 -3.16
C ILE A 19 -5.11 -1.72 -2.93
N VAL A 20 -4.83 -2.37 -1.80
CA VAL A 20 -5.43 -3.65 -1.44
C VAL A 20 -6.11 -3.49 -0.08
N GLU A 21 -7.43 -3.36 -0.09
CA GLU A 21 -8.22 -3.03 1.08
C GLU A 21 -9.67 -3.48 0.85
N ASP A 22 -10.23 -4.24 1.80
CA ASP A 22 -11.60 -4.76 1.61
C ASP A 22 -12.68 -3.75 2.02
N SER A 23 -12.34 -2.71 2.76
CA SER A 23 -13.28 -1.63 3.07
C SER A 23 -13.19 -0.57 1.97
N TRP A 24 -14.27 -0.42 1.19
CA TRP A 24 -14.25 0.56 0.12
C TRP A 24 -14.15 1.99 0.64
N HIS A 25 -14.64 2.25 1.86
CA HIS A 25 -14.48 3.56 2.49
C HIS A 25 -13.01 3.89 2.68
N ILE A 26 -12.27 2.95 3.25
CA ILE A 26 -10.83 3.15 3.51
C ILE A 26 -10.09 3.22 2.18
N ALA A 27 -10.41 2.32 1.25
CA ALA A 27 -9.77 2.31 -0.06
C ALA A 27 -9.99 3.63 -0.79
N SER A 28 -11.21 4.15 -0.79
CA SER A 28 -11.53 5.44 -1.43
C SER A 28 -10.78 6.60 -0.80
N THR A 29 -10.68 6.60 0.52
CA THR A 29 -9.95 7.64 1.24
C THR A 29 -8.47 7.62 0.88
N VAL A 30 -7.88 6.43 0.88
CA VAL A 30 -6.48 6.26 0.52
C VAL A 30 -6.24 6.65 -0.94
N GLU A 31 -7.13 6.22 -1.82
CA GLU A 31 -7.04 6.55 -3.24
C GLU A 31 -7.03 8.06 -3.47
N SER A 32 -7.97 8.77 -2.87
CA SER A 32 -8.05 10.23 -2.98
C SER A 32 -6.79 10.89 -2.47
N LEU A 33 -6.29 10.43 -1.33
CA LEU A 33 -5.09 10.95 -0.73
C LEU A 33 -3.88 10.80 -1.67
N LEU A 34 -3.72 9.62 -2.23
CA LEU A 34 -2.56 9.34 -3.08
C LEU A 34 -2.65 10.04 -4.42
N GLU A 35 -3.86 10.19 -4.96
CA GLU A 35 -4.06 10.97 -6.19
C GLU A 35 -3.65 12.42 -5.99
N ARG A 36 -3.93 12.98 -4.83
CA ARG A 36 -3.58 14.38 -4.53
C ARG A 36 -2.09 14.63 -4.56
N VAL A 37 -1.29 13.63 -4.21
CA VAL A 37 0.16 13.78 -4.27
C VAL A 37 0.75 13.31 -5.61
N GLY A 38 -0.11 13.01 -6.57
CA GLY A 38 0.32 12.73 -7.93
C GLY A 38 0.66 11.28 -8.21
N MET A 39 0.30 10.36 -7.33
CA MET A 39 0.48 8.94 -7.62
C MET A 39 -0.53 8.46 -8.65
N VAL A 40 -0.17 7.42 -9.38
CA VAL A 40 -1.04 6.81 -10.38
C VAL A 40 -1.65 5.55 -9.77
N ILE A 41 -2.96 5.59 -9.54
CA ILE A 41 -3.65 4.43 -8.96
C ILE A 41 -3.91 3.42 -10.08
N VAL A 42 -3.29 2.25 -9.99
CA VAL A 42 -3.47 1.23 -11.01
C VAL A 42 -4.62 0.28 -10.68
N GLY A 43 -5.10 0.31 -9.45
CA GLY A 43 -6.26 -0.48 -9.07
C GLY A 43 -6.50 -0.45 -7.59
N ALA A 44 -7.72 -0.82 -7.20
CA ALA A 44 -8.09 -1.01 -5.80
C ALA A 44 -8.73 -2.39 -5.73
N ALA A 45 -8.13 -3.30 -4.98
CA ALA A 45 -8.56 -4.68 -4.88
C ALA A 45 -9.06 -4.96 -3.47
N ALA A 46 -10.18 -5.66 -3.36
CA ALA A 46 -10.76 -6.05 -2.07
C ALA A 46 -10.36 -7.46 -1.67
N THR A 47 -9.77 -8.22 -2.57
CA THR A 47 -9.42 -9.63 -2.36
C THR A 47 -7.99 -9.89 -2.78
N VAL A 48 -7.42 -10.96 -2.25
CA VAL A 48 -6.10 -11.43 -2.64
C VAL A 48 -6.08 -11.75 -4.14
N SER A 49 -7.11 -12.41 -4.63
CA SER A 49 -7.22 -12.83 -6.02
C SER A 49 -7.14 -11.64 -6.99
N ASP A 50 -7.94 -10.60 -6.73
CA ASP A 50 -7.92 -9.41 -7.58
C ASP A 50 -6.61 -8.67 -7.48
N ALA A 51 -6.03 -8.61 -6.28
CA ALA A 51 -4.74 -7.95 -6.08
C ALA A 51 -3.64 -8.61 -6.91
N GLU A 52 -3.62 -9.93 -6.92
CA GLU A 52 -2.64 -10.67 -7.72
C GLU A 52 -2.82 -10.41 -9.21
N ARG A 53 -4.05 -10.41 -9.66
CA ARG A 53 -4.34 -10.14 -11.06
C ARG A 53 -3.90 -8.74 -11.46
N PHE A 54 -4.24 -7.74 -10.65
CA PHE A 54 -3.85 -6.35 -10.94
C PHE A 54 -2.33 -6.17 -10.90
N ALA A 55 -1.65 -6.87 -10.00
CA ALA A 55 -0.19 -6.79 -9.91
C ALA A 55 0.47 -7.30 -11.17
N HIS A 56 -0.05 -8.40 -11.73
CA HIS A 56 0.50 -8.96 -12.97
C HIS A 56 0.14 -8.10 -14.19
N GLU A 57 -1.11 -7.62 -14.25
CA GLU A 57 -1.61 -6.96 -15.46
C GLU A 57 -1.23 -5.50 -15.55
N ARG A 58 -1.04 -4.83 -14.40
CA ARG A 58 -0.97 -3.36 -14.38
C ARG A 58 0.35 -2.80 -13.87
N GLY A 59 1.27 -3.65 -13.46
CA GLY A 59 2.63 -3.27 -13.13
C GLY A 59 2.81 -2.17 -12.10
N PRO A 60 2.25 -2.32 -10.88
CA PRO A 60 2.50 -1.32 -9.84
C PRO A 60 3.95 -1.37 -9.39
N LYS A 61 4.46 -0.25 -8.91
CA LYS A 61 5.78 -0.18 -8.29
C LYS A 61 5.68 -0.34 -6.77
N VAL A 62 4.55 0.08 -6.20
CA VAL A 62 4.32 0.00 -4.76
C VAL A 62 2.89 -0.43 -4.54
N ALA A 63 2.64 -1.09 -3.42
CA ALA A 63 1.29 -1.50 -3.02
C ALA A 63 1.04 -1.13 -1.57
N VAL A 64 -0.17 -0.66 -1.28
CA VAL A 64 -0.64 -0.44 0.08
C VAL A 64 -1.58 -1.59 0.38
N VAL A 65 -1.24 -2.44 1.34
CA VAL A 65 -1.91 -3.71 1.56
C VAL A 65 -2.41 -3.84 2.99
N ASP A 66 -3.72 -4.05 3.16
CA ASP A 66 -4.29 -4.45 4.44
C ASP A 66 -4.04 -5.95 4.63
N ILE A 67 -3.73 -6.35 5.86
CA ILE A 67 -3.43 -7.75 6.18
C ILE A 67 -4.67 -8.62 6.05
N LYS A 68 -5.82 -8.13 6.51
CA LYS A 68 -7.05 -8.93 6.53
C LYS A 68 -7.96 -8.53 5.39
N LEU A 69 -8.19 -9.46 4.47
CA LEU A 69 -9.02 -9.23 3.29
C LEU A 69 -10.21 -10.18 3.31
N ARG A 70 -11.14 -9.99 2.37
CA ARG A 70 -12.37 -10.80 2.30
C ARG A 70 -12.10 -12.28 2.13
N ASP A 71 -11.13 -12.63 1.30
CA ASP A 71 -10.83 -14.01 0.96
C ASP A 71 -9.63 -14.56 1.73
N GLY A 72 -9.19 -13.87 2.78
CA GLY A 72 -8.14 -14.40 3.65
C GLY A 72 -7.10 -13.37 4.04
N MET A 73 -6.05 -13.86 4.68
CA MET A 73 -4.95 -13.01 5.12
C MET A 73 -3.98 -12.78 3.97
N ALA A 74 -3.34 -11.62 3.98
CA ALA A 74 -2.52 -11.16 2.86
C ALA A 74 -1.05 -11.57 2.94
N TYR A 75 -0.67 -12.47 3.85
CA TYR A 75 0.75 -12.83 4.01
C TYR A 75 1.35 -13.39 2.73
N GLY A 76 0.67 -14.34 2.10
CA GLY A 76 1.15 -14.92 0.84
C GLY A 76 1.17 -13.90 -0.29
N LEU A 77 0.20 -13.00 -0.31
CA LEU A 77 0.16 -11.94 -1.30
C LEU A 77 1.40 -11.03 -1.17
N ILE A 78 1.78 -10.69 0.06
CA ILE A 78 2.94 -9.85 0.30
C ILE A 78 4.20 -10.49 -0.30
N HIS A 79 4.37 -11.80 -0.09
CA HIS A 79 5.49 -12.52 -0.67
C HIS A 79 5.47 -12.48 -2.20
N ARG A 80 4.31 -12.72 -2.80
CA ARG A 80 4.18 -12.71 -4.25
C ARG A 80 4.43 -11.33 -4.85
N LEU A 81 3.94 -10.29 -4.19
CA LEU A 81 4.19 -8.91 -4.63
C LEU A 81 5.68 -8.60 -4.56
N HIS A 82 6.33 -9.00 -3.48
CA HIS A 82 7.76 -8.81 -3.33
C HIS A 82 8.52 -9.50 -4.47
N ASP A 83 8.12 -10.72 -4.81
CA ASP A 83 8.78 -11.49 -5.88
C ASP A 83 8.59 -10.83 -7.25
N LEU A 84 7.51 -10.08 -7.43
CA LEU A 84 7.26 -9.32 -8.66
C LEU A 84 8.00 -7.98 -8.67
N GLY A 85 8.75 -7.68 -7.62
CA GLY A 85 9.46 -6.41 -7.52
C GLY A 85 8.60 -5.26 -7.03
N VAL A 86 7.41 -5.54 -6.48
CA VAL A 86 6.52 -4.51 -5.93
C VAL A 86 6.92 -4.25 -4.47
N ARG A 87 7.14 -2.98 -4.13
CA ARG A 87 7.43 -2.60 -2.75
C ARG A 87 6.11 -2.54 -1.98
N VAL A 88 6.08 -3.16 -0.82
CA VAL A 88 4.82 -3.32 -0.08
C VAL A 88 4.82 -2.51 1.20
N VAL A 89 3.82 -1.64 1.35
CA VAL A 89 3.52 -0.95 2.60
C VAL A 89 2.31 -1.62 3.20
N VAL A 90 2.48 -2.24 4.36
CA VAL A 90 1.40 -2.94 5.05
C VAL A 90 0.69 -1.98 5.98
N VAL A 91 -0.64 -1.96 5.91
CA VAL A 91 -1.50 -1.18 6.80
C VAL A 91 -2.29 -2.17 7.63
N THR A 92 -2.24 -2.07 8.95
CA THR A 92 -2.86 -3.06 9.80
C THR A 92 -3.41 -2.43 11.08
N ALA A 93 -4.52 -2.99 11.57
CA ALA A 93 -5.08 -2.63 12.86
C ALA A 93 -4.51 -3.50 13.99
N PHE A 94 -3.76 -4.55 13.66
CA PHE A 94 -3.24 -5.45 14.67
C PHE A 94 -2.05 -4.86 15.38
N ASP A 95 -2.03 -4.98 16.71
CA ASP A 95 -0.90 -4.53 17.51
C ASP A 95 0.27 -5.47 17.41
N ALA A 96 -0.02 -6.76 17.34
CA ALA A 96 1.00 -7.78 17.25
C ALA A 96 0.63 -8.70 16.10
N LEU A 97 1.59 -8.95 15.22
CA LEU A 97 1.41 -9.83 14.10
C LEU A 97 1.98 -11.20 14.46
N ALA A 98 1.22 -12.25 14.16
CA ALA A 98 1.65 -13.61 14.44
C ALA A 98 2.86 -13.99 13.59
N THR A 99 2.96 -13.43 12.38
CA THR A 99 4.03 -13.75 11.44
C THR A 99 4.83 -12.49 11.14
N PRO A 100 6.15 -12.53 11.22
CA PRO A 100 6.96 -11.37 10.85
C PRO A 100 6.76 -11.02 9.39
N LEU A 101 6.66 -9.72 9.10
CA LEU A 101 6.44 -9.22 7.75
C LEU A 101 7.77 -8.84 7.12
N VAL A 102 8.65 -9.82 6.96
CA VAL A 102 10.03 -9.56 6.51
C VAL A 102 10.11 -9.05 5.08
N LYS A 103 9.06 -9.29 4.28
CA LYS A 103 9.03 -8.83 2.90
C LYS A 103 8.35 -7.47 2.74
N ALA A 104 7.79 -6.93 3.80
CA ALA A 104 7.18 -5.61 3.75
C ALA A 104 8.25 -4.54 3.83
N ALA A 105 8.13 -3.50 2.99
CA ALA A 105 9.06 -2.39 3.00
C ALA A 105 8.77 -1.43 4.16
N ALA A 106 7.50 -1.36 4.60
CA ALA A 106 7.10 -0.54 5.74
C ALA A 106 5.79 -1.06 6.29
N ILE A 107 5.53 -0.77 7.57
CA ILE A 107 4.29 -1.15 8.25
C ILE A 107 3.71 0.11 8.88
N VAL A 108 2.42 0.35 8.64
CA VAL A 108 1.68 1.49 9.17
C VAL A 108 0.50 0.95 9.97
N ARG A 109 0.33 1.44 11.19
CA ARG A 109 -0.76 0.98 12.06
C ARG A 109 -1.98 1.87 11.92
N LYS A 110 -3.15 1.24 11.87
CA LYS A 110 -4.42 1.97 11.88
C LYS A 110 -4.77 2.38 13.30
N PRO A 111 -5.35 3.55 13.52
CA PRO A 111 -5.57 4.61 12.53
C PRO A 111 -4.26 5.33 12.23
N PHE A 112 -4.14 5.80 11.00
CA PHE A 112 -2.94 6.50 10.57
C PHE A 112 -3.29 7.88 10.03
N SER A 113 -2.33 8.79 10.12
CA SER A 113 -2.46 10.10 9.51
C SER A 113 -2.00 10.04 8.04
N ARG A 114 -2.39 11.07 7.29
CA ARG A 114 -1.92 11.23 5.93
C ARG A 114 -0.39 11.21 5.89
N ASP A 115 0.24 11.95 6.80
CA ASP A 115 1.69 12.09 6.82
C ASP A 115 2.39 10.77 7.10
N GLU A 116 1.83 9.97 8.00
CA GLU A 116 2.39 8.65 8.29
C GLU A 116 2.37 7.75 7.07
N LEU A 117 1.26 7.74 6.35
CA LEU A 117 1.14 6.90 5.16
C LEU A 117 2.09 7.39 4.06
N LEU A 118 2.13 8.70 3.81
CA LEU A 118 3.00 9.25 2.77
C LEU A 118 4.47 9.02 3.09
N ALA A 119 4.86 9.14 4.36
CA ALA A 119 6.24 8.89 4.76
C ALA A 119 6.62 7.43 4.55
N ALA A 120 5.71 6.51 4.88
CA ALA A 120 5.96 5.08 4.68
C ALA A 120 6.11 4.75 3.20
N LEU A 121 5.26 5.33 2.35
CA LEU A 121 5.33 5.12 0.90
C LEU A 121 6.63 5.69 0.34
N ALA A 122 7.04 6.86 0.81
CA ALA A 122 8.29 7.46 0.33
C ALA A 122 9.50 6.61 0.70
N ARG A 123 9.49 5.99 1.87
CA ARG A 123 10.55 5.07 2.27
C ARG A 123 10.56 3.80 1.42
N ALA A 124 9.39 3.34 1.01
CA ALA A 124 9.26 2.14 0.21
C ALA A 124 9.56 2.35 -1.27
N ALA A 125 9.38 3.56 -1.74
CA ALA A 125 9.50 3.87 -3.16
C ALA A 125 10.94 3.73 -3.71
#